data_6f2295c21c6e6a682444e275517225d9
#
_entry.id   6f2295c21c6e6a682444e275517225d9
#
_cell.length_a   1.000
_cell.length_b   1.000
_cell.length_c   1.000
_cell.angle_alpha   90.00
_cell.angle_beta   90.00
_cell.angle_gamma   90.00
#
_symmetry.space_group_name_H-M   'P 1'
#
loop_
_entity.id
_entity.type
_entity.pdbx_description
1 polymer ?
#
loop_
_entity_poly.entity_id
_entity_poly.type
_entity_poly.pdbx_seq_one_letter_code
_entity_poly.pdbx_strand_id
1 'polypeptide(L)'
;MYYPLNYDQANWVRGHFAPSSVKTINSASYNYWERSLWQRLSSVIDFNLPDDWQGGIRDFFYWCLFRFGYVCVAHEEQFGTFFQPATLGGIDFYYQPIWAQVTNPRLSKRYTIHEDCEILKLTPDYFGCWDIIMRYAEQLATLDASISTNIINSKLSYILGAKNKATAEALKTIMDRVNRGEPAVFYDRTITQNKPNDDDTPFQFLPVSNLKENYILDQLLREHQTIINGFDSEIGIVTVPYQKMERMVTTEADSKTQDATSRLETWTRTLDSSIEEVKKMFPELTLSYTIRTEVIEDGDRKDNTDRDDELPGDGGD
;
A
#
# COMPACT_ATOMS: atom_id res chain seq x y z
N MET A 1 26.00 -1.25 19.59
CA MET A 1 26.64 -2.32 18.80
C MET A 1 25.50 -3.08 18.12
N TYR A 2 25.30 -2.90 16.83
CA TYR A 2 24.28 -3.65 16.09
C TYR A 2 24.85 -5.02 15.82
N TYR A 3 24.33 -6.03 16.49
CA TYR A 3 24.53 -7.40 16.06
C TYR A 3 23.68 -7.64 14.81
N PRO A 4 24.18 -8.34 13.79
CA PRO A 4 23.33 -8.79 12.71
C PRO A 4 22.17 -9.59 13.35
N LEU A 5 20.94 -9.23 12.98
CA LEU A 5 19.75 -9.92 13.45
C LEU A 5 19.87 -11.38 13.06
N ASN A 6 20.05 -12.26 14.04
CA ASN A 6 19.93 -13.68 13.79
C ASN A 6 18.43 -14.03 13.64
N TYR A 7 18.13 -15.21 13.11
CA TYR A 7 16.76 -15.66 12.88
C TYR A 7 15.92 -15.75 14.17
N ASP A 8 16.54 -15.98 15.34
CA ASP A 8 15.85 -15.97 16.64
C ASP A 8 15.37 -14.55 16.99
N GLN A 9 16.20 -13.55 16.74
CA GLN A 9 15.80 -12.14 16.92
C GLN A 9 14.72 -11.75 15.93
N ALA A 10 14.78 -12.20 14.67
CA ALA A 10 13.74 -11.98 13.68
C ALA A 10 12.41 -12.61 14.11
N ASN A 11 12.44 -13.84 14.64
CA ASN A 11 11.24 -14.51 15.16
C ASN A 11 10.66 -13.79 16.37
N TRP A 12 11.51 -13.30 17.29
CA TRP A 12 11.08 -12.54 18.44
C TRP A 12 10.44 -11.20 18.01
N VAL A 13 11.06 -10.46 17.11
CA VAL A 13 10.53 -9.19 16.59
C VAL A 13 9.20 -9.39 15.87
N ARG A 14 9.04 -10.45 15.06
CA ARG A 14 7.76 -10.80 14.43
C ARG A 14 6.62 -10.99 15.43
N GLY A 15 6.90 -11.62 16.57
CA GLY A 15 5.90 -11.82 17.62
C GLY A 15 5.52 -10.54 18.37
N HIS A 16 6.37 -9.50 18.32
CA HIS A 16 6.23 -8.28 19.10
C HIS A 16 6.14 -7.02 18.25
N PHE A 17 6.26 -7.13 16.93
CA PHE A 17 6.24 -5.97 16.04
C PHE A 17 4.86 -5.33 16.01
N ALA A 18 4.77 -4.14 16.60
CA ALA A 18 3.63 -3.25 16.48
C ALA A 18 4.16 -1.92 15.93
N PRO A 19 4.05 -1.67 14.60
CA PRO A 19 4.65 -0.50 13.97
C PRO A 19 4.05 0.82 14.43
N SER A 20 2.85 0.78 15.00
CA SER A 20 2.17 1.95 15.54
C SER A 20 1.35 1.57 16.78
N SER A 21 1.45 2.39 17.84
CA SER A 21 0.53 2.34 18.97
C SER A 21 -0.83 2.97 18.63
N VAL A 22 -0.92 3.69 17.52
CA VAL A 22 -2.15 4.33 17.03
C VAL A 22 -2.84 3.36 16.10
N LYS A 23 -3.90 2.73 16.59
CA LYS A 23 -4.76 1.91 15.75
C LYS A 23 -5.62 2.80 14.86
N THR A 24 -5.64 2.54 13.57
CA THR A 24 -6.59 3.18 12.66
C THR A 24 -8.00 2.89 13.10
N ILE A 25 -8.82 3.94 13.19
CA ILE A 25 -10.25 3.84 13.48
C ILE A 25 -10.98 3.11 12.34
N ASN A 26 -10.44 3.16 11.14
CA ASN A 26 -11.03 2.57 9.95
C ASN A 26 -10.30 1.28 9.52
N SER A 27 -10.66 0.17 10.14
CA SER A 27 -10.13 -1.15 9.80
C SER A 27 -10.41 -1.58 8.35
N ALA A 28 -11.49 -1.09 7.73
CA ALA A 28 -11.81 -1.40 6.34
C ALA A 28 -10.83 -0.73 5.37
N SER A 29 -10.46 0.54 5.60
CA SER A 29 -9.44 1.24 4.81
C SER A 29 -8.07 0.61 4.99
N TYR A 30 -7.70 0.23 6.21
CA TYR A 30 -6.46 -0.50 6.48
C TYR A 30 -6.39 -1.82 5.71
N ASN A 31 -7.42 -2.66 5.79
CA ASN A 31 -7.47 -3.93 5.06
C ASN A 31 -7.43 -3.75 3.53
N TYR A 32 -8.07 -2.67 3.04
CA TYR A 32 -7.99 -2.32 1.62
C TYR A 32 -6.55 -2.00 1.21
N TRP A 33 -5.86 -1.14 1.96
CA TRP A 33 -4.49 -0.76 1.66
C TRP A 33 -3.50 -1.91 1.84
N GLU A 34 -3.64 -2.71 2.91
CA GLU A 34 -2.83 -3.92 3.11
C GLU A 34 -2.90 -4.83 1.87
N ARG A 35 -4.10 -5.08 1.36
CA ARG A 35 -4.30 -5.90 0.16
C ARG A 35 -3.78 -5.23 -1.10
N SER A 36 -4.00 -3.93 -1.28
CA SER A 36 -3.55 -3.18 -2.46
C SER A 36 -2.03 -3.13 -2.54
N LEU A 37 -1.36 -2.82 -1.43
CA LEU A 37 0.10 -2.78 -1.35
C LEU A 37 0.72 -4.17 -1.50
N TRP A 38 0.07 -5.21 -0.97
CA TRP A 38 0.46 -6.59 -1.20
C TRP A 38 0.47 -6.96 -2.68
N GLN A 39 -0.58 -6.59 -3.43
CA GLN A 39 -0.65 -6.84 -4.86
C GLN A 39 0.45 -6.10 -5.64
N ARG A 40 0.80 -4.88 -5.23
CA ARG A 40 1.92 -4.13 -5.82
C ARG A 40 3.26 -4.81 -5.53
N LEU A 41 3.52 -5.17 -4.27
CA LEU A 41 4.75 -5.84 -3.87
C LEU A 41 4.94 -7.17 -4.61
N SER A 42 3.90 -8.01 -4.65
CA SER A 42 3.96 -9.32 -5.32
C SER A 42 4.12 -9.22 -6.84
N SER A 43 3.86 -8.06 -7.45
CA SER A 43 4.04 -7.85 -8.88
C SER A 43 5.48 -7.51 -9.29
N VAL A 44 6.36 -7.17 -8.35
CA VAL A 44 7.74 -6.72 -8.64
C VAL A 44 8.61 -7.87 -9.15
N ILE A 45 8.47 -9.05 -8.54
CA ILE A 45 9.24 -10.24 -8.88
C ILE A 45 8.29 -11.31 -9.41
N ASP A 46 8.53 -11.77 -10.62
CA ASP A 46 7.76 -12.85 -11.22
C ASP A 46 8.57 -14.15 -11.20
N PHE A 47 8.07 -15.14 -10.44
CA PHE A 47 8.73 -16.44 -10.30
C PHE A 47 8.24 -17.43 -11.35
N ASN A 48 9.18 -18.04 -12.04
CA ASN A 48 8.96 -19.25 -12.83
C ASN A 48 9.09 -20.45 -11.90
N LEU A 49 7.96 -20.99 -11.48
CA LEU A 49 7.86 -22.10 -10.53
C LEU A 49 7.68 -23.42 -11.27
N PRO A 50 8.07 -24.55 -10.66
CA PRO A 50 7.79 -25.90 -11.18
C PRO A 50 6.30 -26.10 -11.46
N ASP A 51 5.97 -27.04 -12.37
CA ASP A 51 4.58 -27.32 -12.74
C ASP A 51 3.73 -27.75 -11.55
N ASP A 52 4.30 -28.48 -10.60
CA ASP A 52 3.63 -28.92 -9.37
C ASP A 52 3.32 -27.76 -8.41
N TRP A 53 3.94 -26.60 -8.59
CA TRP A 53 3.75 -25.42 -7.73
C TRP A 53 2.89 -24.33 -8.40
N GLN A 54 2.12 -24.67 -9.41
CA GLN A 54 1.26 -23.72 -10.13
C GLN A 54 -0.14 -23.56 -9.48
N GLY A 55 -0.92 -22.60 -10.00
CA GLY A 55 -2.26 -22.31 -9.51
C GLY A 55 -2.29 -21.73 -8.10
N GLY A 56 -3.15 -22.23 -7.24
CA GLY A 56 -3.27 -21.76 -5.85
C GLY A 56 -2.03 -22.01 -4.99
N ILE A 57 -1.18 -22.97 -5.37
CA ILE A 57 0.10 -23.23 -4.71
C ILE A 57 1.08 -22.10 -4.99
N ARG A 58 1.08 -21.55 -6.22
CA ARG A 58 1.84 -20.35 -6.57
C ARG A 58 1.50 -19.17 -5.67
N ASP A 59 0.21 -18.89 -5.47
CA ASP A 59 -0.23 -17.76 -4.61
C ASP A 59 0.25 -17.97 -3.17
N PHE A 60 0.19 -19.20 -2.68
CA PHE A 60 0.69 -19.54 -1.35
C PHE A 60 2.21 -19.40 -1.25
N PHE A 61 2.96 -19.75 -2.31
CA PHE A 61 4.41 -19.53 -2.37
C PHE A 61 4.77 -18.06 -2.22
N TYR A 62 4.13 -17.19 -3.01
CA TYR A 62 4.35 -15.75 -2.91
C TYR A 62 4.03 -15.23 -1.50
N TRP A 63 2.87 -15.66 -0.97
CA TRP A 63 2.46 -15.25 0.37
C TRP A 63 3.48 -15.66 1.43
N CYS A 64 3.98 -16.90 1.41
CA CYS A 64 4.98 -17.37 2.35
C CYS A 64 6.30 -16.62 2.20
N LEU A 65 6.81 -16.52 0.97
CA LEU A 65 8.13 -15.94 0.72
C LEU A 65 8.19 -14.45 1.09
N PHE A 66 7.20 -13.67 0.68
CA PHE A 66 7.20 -12.23 0.99
C PHE A 66 6.81 -11.94 2.44
N ARG A 67 5.94 -12.75 3.04
CA ARG A 67 5.51 -12.54 4.41
C ARG A 67 6.56 -12.96 5.44
N PHE A 68 7.14 -14.14 5.25
CA PHE A 68 8.12 -14.70 6.19
C PHE A 68 9.56 -14.42 5.78
N GLY A 69 9.80 -14.02 4.53
CA GLY A 69 11.13 -13.76 3.99
C GLY A 69 11.88 -14.99 3.54
N TYR A 70 11.31 -16.18 3.76
CA TYR A 70 11.89 -17.46 3.34
C TYR A 70 10.85 -18.58 3.32
N VAL A 71 11.18 -19.65 2.61
CA VAL A 71 10.48 -20.93 2.64
C VAL A 71 11.49 -22.06 2.73
N CYS A 72 11.11 -23.17 3.39
CA CYS A 72 11.87 -24.40 3.40
C CYS A 72 11.50 -25.24 2.18
N VAL A 73 12.47 -25.61 1.38
CA VAL A 73 12.33 -26.53 0.24
C VAL A 73 12.91 -27.88 0.66
N ALA A 74 12.09 -28.94 0.59
CA ALA A 74 12.46 -30.28 1.00
C ALA A 74 11.81 -31.32 0.08
N HIS A 75 12.25 -32.59 0.21
CA HIS A 75 11.68 -33.70 -0.54
C HIS A 75 11.13 -34.78 0.41
N GLU A 76 9.94 -35.28 0.08
CA GLU A 76 9.34 -36.44 0.74
C GLU A 76 8.75 -37.37 -0.32
N GLU A 77 8.91 -38.70 -0.15
CA GLU A 77 8.38 -39.68 -1.10
C GLU A 77 6.89 -39.54 -1.39
N GLN A 78 6.12 -39.09 -0.39
CA GLN A 78 4.67 -38.90 -0.50
C GLN A 78 4.27 -37.63 -1.25
N PHE A 79 5.08 -36.58 -1.20
CA PHE A 79 4.72 -35.22 -1.68
C PHE A 79 5.62 -34.74 -2.81
N GLY A 80 6.70 -35.49 -3.15
CA GLY A 80 7.72 -34.98 -4.06
C GLY A 80 8.55 -33.86 -3.45
N THR A 81 9.15 -33.02 -4.30
CA THR A 81 9.85 -31.83 -3.87
C THR A 81 8.84 -30.70 -3.67
N PHE A 82 8.79 -30.15 -2.46
CA PHE A 82 7.80 -29.18 -2.03
C PHE A 82 8.44 -28.00 -1.29
N PHE A 83 7.70 -26.92 -1.14
CA PHE A 83 8.03 -25.82 -0.24
C PHE A 83 7.01 -25.73 0.89
N GLN A 84 7.47 -25.30 2.06
CA GLN A 84 6.59 -25.00 3.21
C GLN A 84 7.17 -23.86 4.05
N PRO A 85 6.32 -23.07 4.73
CA PRO A 85 6.78 -22.23 5.81
C PRO A 85 7.32 -23.12 6.94
N ALA A 86 8.42 -22.72 7.54
CA ALA A 86 9.08 -23.48 8.58
C ALA A 86 9.56 -22.56 9.72
N THR A 87 9.67 -23.13 10.90
CA THR A 87 10.36 -22.49 12.02
C THR A 87 11.81 -22.91 11.99
N LEU A 88 12.72 -21.96 11.94
CA LEU A 88 14.15 -22.20 11.96
C LEU A 88 14.66 -22.35 13.39
N GLY A 89 15.70 -23.16 13.59
CA GLY A 89 16.29 -23.37 14.91
C GLY A 89 17.69 -23.97 14.83
N GLY A 90 18.34 -24.07 16.01
CA GLY A 90 19.77 -24.35 16.10
C GLY A 90 20.61 -23.15 15.67
N ILE A 91 21.87 -23.11 16.02
CA ILE A 91 22.81 -22.01 15.68
C ILE A 91 24.16 -22.64 15.35
N ASP A 92 24.66 -22.38 14.17
CA ASP A 92 26.02 -22.73 13.78
C ASP A 92 27.05 -21.67 14.26
N PHE A 93 28.29 -21.86 13.87
CA PHE A 93 29.37 -20.93 14.21
C PHE A 93 29.16 -19.51 13.66
N TYR A 94 28.46 -19.37 12.54
CA TYR A 94 28.17 -18.09 11.87
C TYR A 94 26.76 -17.57 12.20
N TYR A 95 26.14 -18.09 13.26
CA TYR A 95 24.77 -17.72 13.68
C TYR A 95 23.69 -18.02 12.62
N GLN A 96 23.95 -19.01 11.73
CA GLN A 96 22.95 -19.47 10.78
C GLN A 96 22.12 -20.62 11.39
N PRO A 97 20.86 -20.81 10.96
CA PRO A 97 20.03 -21.90 11.44
C PRO A 97 20.57 -23.24 10.94
N ILE A 98 20.51 -24.26 11.81
CA ILE A 98 20.95 -25.63 11.49
C ILE A 98 19.79 -26.49 10.98
N TRP A 99 18.57 -26.23 11.44
CA TRP A 99 17.42 -27.04 11.08
C TRP A 99 16.17 -26.20 10.83
N ALA A 100 15.25 -26.75 10.05
CA ALA A 100 13.94 -26.20 9.75
C ALA A 100 12.86 -27.18 10.22
N GLN A 101 11.89 -26.71 11.02
CA GLN A 101 10.74 -27.47 11.46
C GLN A 101 9.53 -27.08 10.59
N VAL A 102 9.12 -27.97 9.73
CA VAL A 102 7.83 -27.83 9.00
C VAL A 102 6.72 -28.38 9.89
N THR A 103 5.65 -27.64 10.04
CA THR A 103 4.48 -28.05 10.82
C THR A 103 3.20 -27.68 10.07
N ASN A 104 2.54 -28.69 9.53
CA ASN A 104 1.21 -28.57 8.94
C ASN A 104 0.35 -29.80 9.30
N PRO A 105 -0.97 -29.83 9.01
CA PRO A 105 -1.83 -30.95 9.40
C PRO A 105 -1.44 -32.32 8.84
N ARG A 106 -0.64 -32.38 7.78
CA ARG A 106 -0.25 -33.61 7.12
C ARG A 106 1.22 -33.97 7.32
N LEU A 107 2.05 -32.98 7.72
CA LEU A 107 3.50 -33.21 7.86
C LEU A 107 4.01 -32.38 9.05
N SER A 108 4.58 -33.05 10.02
CA SER A 108 5.30 -32.42 11.12
C SER A 108 6.67 -33.08 11.23
N LYS A 109 7.67 -32.46 10.63
CA LYS A 109 9.02 -33.03 10.54
C LYS A 109 10.07 -31.91 10.63
N ARG A 110 11.20 -32.28 11.24
CA ARG A 110 12.43 -31.50 11.29
C ARG A 110 13.37 -31.95 10.20
N TYR A 111 13.90 -30.98 9.46
CA TYR A 111 14.89 -31.19 8.40
C TYR A 111 16.18 -30.48 8.78
N THR A 112 17.31 -31.12 8.49
CA THR A 112 18.64 -30.51 8.62
C THR A 112 18.92 -29.69 7.38
N ILE A 113 19.25 -28.39 7.56
CA ILE A 113 19.58 -27.51 6.47
C ILE A 113 20.89 -27.92 5.83
N HIS A 114 20.99 -27.87 4.51
CA HIS A 114 22.09 -28.34 3.66
C HIS A 114 22.26 -29.88 3.59
N GLU A 115 21.40 -30.68 4.26
CA GLU A 115 21.37 -32.13 4.18
C GLU A 115 20.04 -32.65 3.65
N ASP A 116 18.93 -32.28 4.33
CA ASP A 116 17.57 -32.75 4.01
C ASP A 116 16.71 -31.68 3.34
N CYS A 117 17.07 -30.39 3.51
CA CYS A 117 16.33 -29.26 2.97
C CYS A 117 17.25 -28.07 2.71
N GLU A 118 16.75 -27.15 1.88
CA GLU A 118 17.34 -25.83 1.67
C GLU A 118 16.36 -24.71 1.98
N ILE A 119 16.90 -23.55 2.35
CA ILE A 119 16.12 -22.38 2.65
C ILE A 119 16.18 -21.41 1.48
N LEU A 120 15.06 -21.28 0.77
CA LEU A 120 14.91 -20.23 -0.23
C LEU A 120 14.57 -18.92 0.48
N LYS A 121 15.46 -17.91 0.37
CA LYS A 121 15.33 -16.60 1.03
C LYS A 121 15.06 -15.48 0.05
N LEU A 122 14.14 -14.59 0.41
CA LEU A 122 13.93 -13.31 -0.26
C LEU A 122 14.81 -12.21 0.36
N THR A 123 14.83 -12.16 1.70
CA THR A 123 15.55 -11.13 2.45
C THR A 123 16.70 -11.74 3.24
N PRO A 124 17.83 -11.04 3.42
CA PRO A 124 19.00 -11.59 4.11
C PRO A 124 18.77 -11.80 5.62
N ASP A 125 17.78 -11.12 6.20
CA ASP A 125 17.46 -11.09 7.63
C ASP A 125 16.37 -12.07 8.06
N TYR A 126 15.89 -12.94 7.18
CA TYR A 126 14.78 -13.88 7.41
C TYR A 126 13.47 -13.22 7.86
N PHE A 127 13.27 -11.93 7.56
CA PHE A 127 12.12 -11.18 8.11
C PHE A 127 10.96 -11.01 7.12
N GLY A 128 11.25 -10.94 5.82
CA GLY A 128 10.28 -10.65 4.77
C GLY A 128 9.94 -9.16 4.67
N CYS A 129 8.88 -8.86 3.95
CA CYS A 129 8.51 -7.49 3.57
C CYS A 129 7.15 -7.05 4.13
N TRP A 130 6.56 -7.84 5.05
CA TRP A 130 5.21 -7.56 5.53
C TRP A 130 5.13 -6.32 6.43
N ASP A 131 6.18 -6.02 7.14
CA ASP A 131 6.33 -4.81 7.95
C ASP A 131 6.26 -3.53 7.10
N ILE A 132 6.84 -3.56 5.89
CA ILE A 132 6.75 -2.47 4.92
C ILE A 132 5.28 -2.22 4.57
N ILE A 133 4.54 -3.28 4.20
CA ILE A 133 3.12 -3.20 3.88
C ILE A 133 2.33 -2.62 5.05
N MET A 134 2.52 -3.16 6.27
CA MET A 134 1.79 -2.72 7.46
C MET A 134 2.01 -1.24 7.74
N ARG A 135 3.26 -0.77 7.65
CA ARG A 135 3.62 0.64 7.88
C ARG A 135 2.89 1.58 6.92
N TYR A 136 2.94 1.28 5.62
CA TYR A 136 2.32 2.14 4.61
C TYR A 136 0.79 2.03 4.60
N ALA A 137 0.24 0.84 4.86
CA ALA A 137 -1.21 0.65 4.98
C ALA A 137 -1.80 1.47 6.13
N GLU A 138 -1.10 1.54 7.28
CA GLU A 138 -1.51 2.35 8.44
C GLU A 138 -1.50 3.85 8.11
N GLN A 139 -0.47 4.34 7.42
CA GLN A 139 -0.36 5.74 7.01
C GLN A 139 -1.47 6.12 6.03
N LEU A 140 -1.70 5.30 5.00
CA LEU A 140 -2.72 5.53 3.98
C LEU A 140 -4.13 5.47 4.57
N ALA A 141 -4.41 4.51 5.45
CA ALA A 141 -5.71 4.40 6.11
C ALA A 141 -6.00 5.61 7.03
N THR A 142 -4.98 6.12 7.72
CA THR A 142 -5.10 7.32 8.55
C THR A 142 -5.33 8.57 7.69
N LEU A 143 -4.65 8.64 6.55
CA LEU A 143 -4.81 9.75 5.61
C LEU A 143 -6.20 9.74 4.94
N ASP A 144 -6.74 8.56 4.57
CA ASP A 144 -8.10 8.40 4.06
C ASP A 144 -9.15 8.95 5.06
N ALA A 145 -8.96 8.66 6.35
CA ALA A 145 -9.83 9.20 7.39
C ALA A 145 -9.76 10.73 7.47
N SER A 146 -8.56 11.29 7.33
CA SER A 146 -8.32 12.75 7.32
C SER A 146 -8.93 13.41 6.09
N ILE A 147 -8.79 12.82 4.91
CA ILE A 147 -9.43 13.23 3.65
C ILE A 147 -10.95 13.23 3.80
N SER A 148 -11.51 12.12 4.28
CA SER A 148 -12.95 11.97 4.50
C SER A 148 -13.49 13.02 5.47
N THR A 149 -12.79 13.26 6.58
CA THR A 149 -13.14 14.27 7.56
C THR A 149 -13.07 15.69 6.97
N ASN A 150 -12.03 15.98 6.18
CA ASN A 150 -11.89 17.28 5.51
C ASN A 150 -13.03 17.54 4.51
N ILE A 151 -13.43 16.51 3.74
CA ILE A 151 -14.58 16.57 2.83
C ILE A 151 -15.88 16.81 3.60
N ILE A 152 -16.09 16.13 4.72
CA ILE A 152 -17.29 16.34 5.56
C ILE A 152 -17.30 17.74 6.14
N ASN A 153 -16.17 18.19 6.70
CA ASN A 153 -16.04 19.51 7.31
C ASN A 153 -16.23 20.65 6.29
N SER A 154 -15.87 20.45 5.02
CA SER A 154 -16.11 21.42 3.96
C SER A 154 -17.59 21.67 3.67
N LYS A 155 -18.47 20.73 4.08
CA LYS A 155 -19.93 20.86 3.99
C LYS A 155 -20.52 21.62 5.18
N LEU A 156 -19.80 21.72 6.30
CA LEU A 156 -20.25 22.41 7.51
C LEU A 156 -19.95 23.89 7.39
N SER A 157 -20.81 24.62 6.67
CA SER A 157 -20.59 26.05 6.43
C SER A 157 -20.84 26.93 7.66
N TYR A 158 -21.62 26.46 8.65
CA TYR A 158 -21.99 27.29 9.82
C TYR A 158 -22.45 26.45 11.01
N ILE A 159 -22.16 26.96 12.20
CA ILE A 159 -22.76 26.51 13.44
C ILE A 159 -23.76 27.57 13.87
N LEU A 160 -25.03 27.20 14.00
CA LEU A 160 -26.11 28.08 14.41
C LEU A 160 -26.51 27.75 15.85
N GLY A 161 -26.26 28.69 16.77
CA GLY A 161 -26.77 28.62 18.12
C GLY A 161 -28.18 29.19 18.19
N ALA A 162 -29.14 28.51 18.80
CA ALA A 162 -30.51 28.97 19.00
C ALA A 162 -30.82 29.14 20.48
N LYS A 163 -31.56 30.21 20.84
CA LYS A 163 -31.94 30.50 22.24
C LYS A 163 -32.93 29.47 22.83
N ASN A 164 -33.73 28.85 22.00
CA ASN A 164 -34.74 27.88 22.44
C ASN A 164 -34.92 26.75 21.43
N LYS A 165 -35.62 25.70 21.86
CA LYS A 165 -35.85 24.47 21.09
C LYS A 165 -36.65 24.74 19.79
N ALA A 166 -37.66 25.61 19.83
CA ALA A 166 -38.50 25.92 18.67
C ALA A 166 -37.67 26.63 17.57
N THR A 167 -36.84 27.56 17.96
CA THR A 167 -35.89 28.23 17.02
C THR A 167 -34.87 27.27 16.45
N ALA A 168 -34.37 26.31 17.26
CA ALA A 168 -33.44 25.29 16.80
C ALA A 168 -34.07 24.35 15.76
N GLU A 169 -35.31 23.93 15.97
CA GLU A 169 -36.09 23.08 15.04
C GLU A 169 -36.38 23.82 13.73
N ALA A 170 -36.75 25.11 13.81
CA ALA A 170 -36.96 25.94 12.62
C ALA A 170 -35.66 26.09 11.80
N LEU A 171 -34.53 26.38 12.43
CA LEU A 171 -33.22 26.46 11.78
C LEU A 171 -32.82 25.12 11.14
N LYS A 172 -33.03 24.02 11.84
CA LYS A 172 -32.77 22.69 11.30
C LYS A 172 -33.59 22.42 10.05
N THR A 173 -34.89 22.75 10.07
CA THR A 173 -35.76 22.60 8.91
C THR A 173 -35.29 23.43 7.70
N ILE A 174 -34.82 24.65 7.94
CA ILE A 174 -34.24 25.51 6.91
C ILE A 174 -32.98 24.88 6.32
N MET A 175 -32.08 24.42 7.18
CA MET A 175 -30.83 23.77 6.75
C MET A 175 -31.09 22.49 5.96
N ASP A 176 -32.04 21.66 6.40
CA ASP A 176 -32.41 20.44 5.69
C ASP A 176 -32.94 20.73 4.27
N ARG A 177 -33.65 21.83 4.08
CA ARG A 177 -34.13 22.28 2.76
C ARG A 177 -33.01 22.79 1.87
N VAL A 178 -32.10 23.60 2.43
CA VAL A 178 -30.89 24.06 1.71
C VAL A 178 -30.04 22.87 1.28
N ASN A 179 -29.85 21.89 2.17
CA ASN A 179 -29.08 20.68 1.88
C ASN A 179 -29.73 19.78 0.82
N ARG A 180 -31.06 19.84 0.66
CA ARG A 180 -31.79 19.17 -0.43
C ARG A 180 -31.69 19.89 -1.77
N GLY A 181 -31.05 21.08 -1.80
CA GLY A 181 -30.89 21.88 -3.01
C GLY A 181 -32.14 22.68 -3.40
N GLU A 182 -33.02 22.99 -2.46
CA GLU A 182 -34.18 23.87 -2.74
C GLU A 182 -33.65 25.26 -3.12
N PRO A 183 -34.07 25.84 -4.29
CA PRO A 183 -33.52 27.09 -4.80
C PRO A 183 -33.95 28.33 -4.02
N ALA A 184 -34.98 28.23 -3.19
CA ALA A 184 -35.44 29.29 -2.31
C ALA A 184 -36.03 28.69 -1.02
N VAL A 185 -35.65 29.27 0.11
CA VAL A 185 -36.20 28.92 1.42
C VAL A 185 -36.84 30.17 2.02
N PHE A 186 -38.15 30.07 2.30
CA PHE A 186 -38.87 31.16 2.95
C PHE A 186 -38.91 30.90 4.46
N TYR A 187 -38.63 31.92 5.25
CA TYR A 187 -38.69 31.87 6.71
C TYR A 187 -39.56 32.99 7.25
N ASP A 188 -40.13 32.83 8.42
CA ASP A 188 -40.91 33.84 9.07
C ASP A 188 -40.01 35.00 9.60
N ARG A 189 -40.26 36.22 9.14
CA ARG A 189 -39.51 37.42 9.52
C ARG A 189 -39.63 37.75 11.02
N THR A 190 -40.61 37.21 11.73
CA THR A 190 -40.72 37.38 13.19
C THR A 190 -39.57 36.75 13.96
N ILE A 191 -38.89 35.79 13.36
CA ILE A 191 -37.68 35.20 13.90
C ILE A 191 -36.49 36.21 13.92
N THR A 192 -36.51 37.23 13.06
CA THR A 192 -35.44 38.22 12.93
C THR A 192 -35.81 39.58 13.44
N GLN A 193 -37.08 39.83 13.79
CA GLN A 193 -37.51 41.13 14.33
C GLN A 193 -37.26 41.16 15.83
N ASN A 194 -36.05 41.52 16.21
CA ASN A 194 -35.80 42.07 17.54
C ASN A 194 -35.13 43.42 17.46
N LYS A 195 -35.56 44.27 18.40
CA LYS A 195 -35.25 45.68 18.57
C LYS A 195 -33.76 45.99 18.49
N PRO A 196 -33.40 47.28 18.27
CA PRO A 196 -32.04 47.75 17.97
C PRO A 196 -31.01 47.64 19.15
N ASN A 197 -31.27 46.85 20.15
CA ASN A 197 -30.30 46.55 21.20
C ASN A 197 -29.75 45.12 21.04
N ASP A 198 -28.53 45.07 20.76
CA ASP A 198 -27.64 44.07 20.18
C ASP A 198 -27.56 42.68 20.88
N ASP A 199 -28.19 42.50 22.02
CA ASP A 199 -28.03 41.25 22.82
C ASP A 199 -29.16 40.24 22.70
N ASP A 200 -30.18 40.50 21.89
CA ASP A 200 -31.42 39.71 21.83
C ASP A 200 -31.72 39.04 20.48
N THR A 201 -30.71 38.72 19.72
CA THR A 201 -30.88 37.92 18.51
C THR A 201 -31.27 36.48 18.87
N PRO A 202 -32.37 35.91 18.28
CA PRO A 202 -32.87 34.58 18.61
C PRO A 202 -31.92 33.46 18.17
N PHE A 203 -30.94 33.75 17.38
CA PHE A 203 -29.88 32.82 16.96
C PHE A 203 -28.52 33.53 16.89
N GLN A 204 -27.48 32.82 17.20
CA GLN A 204 -26.12 33.25 17.07
C GLN A 204 -25.45 32.53 15.92
N PHE A 205 -24.90 33.24 14.98
CA PHE A 205 -24.06 32.70 13.93
C PHE A 205 -22.63 32.62 14.47
N LEU A 206 -22.15 31.39 14.63
CA LEU A 206 -20.75 31.13 14.90
C LEU A 206 -20.10 30.79 13.55
N PRO A 207 -19.40 31.75 12.92
CA PRO A 207 -18.65 31.41 11.73
C PRO A 207 -17.61 30.38 12.10
N VAL A 208 -17.61 29.23 11.43
CA VAL A 208 -16.47 28.32 11.47
C VAL A 208 -15.36 29.09 10.77
N SER A 209 -14.45 29.64 11.58
CA SER A 209 -13.40 30.52 11.11
C SER A 209 -12.55 29.79 10.05
N ASN A 210 -12.38 30.44 8.91
CA ASN A 210 -11.44 30.09 7.84
C ASN A 210 -11.63 28.72 7.18
N LEU A 211 -12.82 28.48 6.60
CA LEU A 211 -13.04 27.33 5.71
C LEU A 211 -11.94 27.20 4.63
N LYS A 212 -11.44 28.34 4.10
CA LYS A 212 -10.33 28.34 3.14
C LYS A 212 -9.01 27.86 3.73
N GLU A 213 -8.70 28.24 4.96
CA GLU A 213 -7.47 27.82 5.64
C GLU A 213 -7.56 26.37 6.14
N ASN A 214 -8.77 25.91 6.49
CA ASN A 214 -9.00 24.53 6.92
C ASN A 214 -9.22 23.56 5.75
N TYR A 215 -9.42 24.05 4.53
CA TYR A 215 -9.58 23.20 3.35
C TYR A 215 -8.22 22.84 2.77
N ILE A 216 -7.64 21.79 3.31
CA ILE A 216 -6.30 21.28 2.95
C ILE A 216 -6.38 20.03 2.06
N LEU A 217 -7.51 19.80 1.39
CA LEU A 217 -7.74 18.58 0.61
C LEU A 217 -6.67 18.34 -0.46
N ASP A 218 -6.28 19.38 -1.19
CA ASP A 218 -5.21 19.28 -2.19
C ASP A 218 -3.88 18.82 -1.59
N GLN A 219 -3.56 19.32 -0.40
CA GLN A 219 -2.35 18.91 0.30
C GLN A 219 -2.44 17.44 0.73
N LEU A 220 -3.58 17.01 1.30
CA LEU A 220 -3.80 15.62 1.71
C LEU A 220 -3.74 14.65 0.52
N LEU A 221 -4.27 15.04 -0.64
CA LEU A 221 -4.19 14.22 -1.86
C LEU A 221 -2.76 14.12 -2.41
N ARG A 222 -1.96 15.18 -2.28
CA ARG A 222 -0.53 15.14 -2.64
C ARG A 222 0.26 14.26 -1.69
N GLU A 223 0.00 14.37 -0.38
CA GLU A 223 0.63 13.50 0.62
C GLU A 223 0.27 12.03 0.39
N HIS A 224 -0.98 11.74 0.02
CA HIS A 224 -1.44 10.42 -0.35
C HIS A 224 -0.59 9.82 -1.49
N GLN A 225 -0.40 10.58 -2.57
CA GLN A 225 0.44 10.16 -3.68
C GLN A 225 1.92 10.03 -3.26
N THR A 226 2.41 10.92 -2.40
CA THR A 226 3.78 10.87 -1.88
C THR A 226 4.04 9.61 -1.08
N ILE A 227 3.08 9.18 -0.25
CA ILE A 227 3.18 7.93 0.53
C ILE A 227 3.21 6.72 -0.41
N ILE A 228 2.34 6.67 -1.43
CA ILE A 228 2.34 5.58 -2.43
C ILE A 228 3.67 5.54 -3.19
N ASN A 229 4.16 6.69 -3.66
CA ASN A 229 5.44 6.76 -4.35
C ASN A 229 6.61 6.34 -3.44
N GLY A 230 6.53 6.67 -2.14
CA GLY A 230 7.49 6.22 -1.14
C GLY A 230 7.50 4.69 -0.99
N PHE A 231 6.33 4.08 -0.93
CA PHE A 231 6.19 2.62 -0.93
C PHE A 231 6.77 2.00 -2.20
N ASP A 232 6.37 2.52 -3.37
CA ASP A 232 6.85 2.01 -4.66
C ASP A 232 8.38 2.08 -4.76
N SER A 233 8.97 3.20 -4.38
CA SER A 233 10.43 3.36 -4.33
C SER A 233 11.08 2.37 -3.35
N GLU A 234 10.45 2.10 -2.22
CA GLU A 234 10.96 1.17 -1.20
C GLU A 234 10.97 -0.29 -1.68
N ILE A 235 10.03 -0.67 -2.55
CA ILE A 235 9.95 -2.03 -3.13
C ILE A 235 10.61 -2.15 -4.51
N GLY A 236 11.26 -1.10 -5.00
CA GLY A 236 12.02 -1.12 -6.26
C GLY A 236 11.23 -0.73 -7.51
N ILE A 237 10.03 -0.18 -7.35
CA ILE A 237 9.28 0.40 -8.48
C ILE A 237 9.73 1.84 -8.69
N VAL A 238 10.21 2.14 -9.89
CA VAL A 238 10.61 3.51 -10.27
C VAL A 238 9.38 4.38 -10.43
N THR A 239 9.30 5.47 -9.67
CA THR A 239 8.17 6.40 -9.72
C THR A 239 8.62 7.81 -10.10
N VAL A 240 7.83 8.47 -10.95
CA VAL A 240 8.04 9.88 -11.31
C VAL A 240 7.22 10.76 -10.37
N PRO A 241 7.83 11.74 -9.66
CA PRO A 241 7.07 12.64 -8.78
C PRO A 241 6.08 13.49 -9.55
N TYR A 242 4.81 13.46 -9.14
CA TYR A 242 3.71 14.20 -9.76
C TYR A 242 3.96 15.72 -9.88
N GLN A 243 4.77 16.29 -9.00
CA GLN A 243 5.02 17.75 -8.96
C GLN A 243 6.05 18.27 -9.96
N LYS A 244 6.80 17.40 -10.65
CA LYS A 244 7.94 17.81 -11.50
C LYS A 244 7.84 17.33 -12.95
N MET A 245 6.64 17.07 -13.46
CA MET A 245 6.47 16.57 -14.83
C MET A 245 7.07 17.50 -15.92
N GLU A 246 7.23 18.80 -15.64
CA GLU A 246 7.69 19.75 -16.68
C GLU A 246 9.22 19.99 -16.71
N ARG A 247 9.97 19.63 -15.65
CA ARG A 247 11.43 19.91 -15.57
C ARG A 247 12.19 18.92 -14.67
N MET A 248 12.08 17.64 -14.90
CA MET A 248 12.97 16.71 -14.23
C MET A 248 14.33 16.71 -14.93
N VAL A 249 15.38 17.11 -14.19
CA VAL A 249 16.76 16.98 -14.68
C VAL A 249 17.11 15.49 -14.68
N THR A 250 17.71 14.99 -15.76
CA THR A 250 18.12 13.58 -15.90
C THR A 250 18.85 13.03 -14.68
N THR A 251 19.69 13.84 -14.04
CA THR A 251 20.43 13.50 -12.82
C THR A 251 19.53 13.20 -11.60
N GLU A 252 18.37 13.85 -11.46
CA GLU A 252 17.42 13.55 -10.37
C GLU A 252 16.64 12.27 -10.65
N ALA A 253 16.31 11.97 -11.90
CA ALA A 253 15.68 10.73 -12.32
C ALA A 253 16.63 9.55 -12.07
N ASP A 254 17.90 9.67 -12.46
CA ASP A 254 18.93 8.65 -12.28
C ASP A 254 19.18 8.36 -10.79
N SER A 255 19.26 9.40 -9.95
CA SER A 255 19.42 9.24 -8.50
C SER A 255 18.27 8.49 -7.84
N LYS A 256 17.02 8.75 -8.25
CA LYS A 256 15.85 8.04 -7.72
C LYS A 256 15.76 6.61 -8.21
N THR A 257 16.15 6.37 -9.45
CA THR A 257 16.26 5.01 -10.00
C THR A 257 17.28 4.20 -9.21
N GLN A 258 18.45 4.77 -8.90
CA GLN A 258 19.46 4.12 -8.08
C GLN A 258 18.96 3.80 -6.66
N ASP A 259 18.21 4.70 -6.05
CA ASP A 259 17.67 4.51 -4.69
C ASP A 259 16.60 3.40 -4.67
N ALA A 260 15.69 3.38 -5.65
CA ALA A 260 14.69 2.35 -5.78
C ALA A 260 15.30 0.96 -6.07
N THR A 261 16.35 0.88 -6.90
CA THR A 261 16.97 -0.39 -7.29
C THR A 261 17.83 -1.00 -6.20
N SER A 262 18.42 -0.21 -5.29
CA SER A 262 19.41 -0.68 -4.30
C SER A 262 18.86 -1.77 -3.35
N ARG A 263 17.63 -1.63 -2.90
CA ARG A 263 16.98 -2.65 -2.02
C ARG A 263 16.61 -3.90 -2.82
N LEU A 264 16.06 -3.71 -4.00
CA LEU A 264 15.72 -4.79 -4.90
C LEU A 264 16.97 -5.62 -5.28
N GLU A 265 18.11 -4.96 -5.50
CA GLU A 265 19.40 -5.64 -5.72
C GLU A 265 19.83 -6.51 -4.52
N THR A 266 19.54 -6.07 -3.30
CA THR A 266 19.82 -6.89 -2.11
C THR A 266 18.93 -8.11 -2.06
N TRP A 267 17.64 -7.98 -2.40
CA TRP A 267 16.71 -9.11 -2.47
C TRP A 267 17.09 -10.09 -3.59
N THR A 268 17.40 -9.59 -4.78
CA THR A 268 17.80 -10.43 -5.92
C THR A 268 19.09 -11.18 -5.64
N ARG A 269 20.09 -10.54 -5.06
CA ARG A 269 21.32 -11.21 -4.64
C ARG A 269 21.07 -12.33 -3.63
N THR A 270 20.16 -12.12 -2.68
CA THR A 270 19.78 -13.14 -1.70
C THR A 270 19.02 -14.28 -2.36
N LEU A 271 18.11 -13.96 -3.28
CA LEU A 271 17.37 -14.96 -4.07
C LEU A 271 18.32 -15.78 -4.96
N ASP A 272 19.22 -15.15 -5.69
CA ASP A 272 20.18 -15.83 -6.57
C ASP A 272 20.99 -16.85 -5.78
N SER A 273 21.59 -16.42 -4.67
CA SER A 273 22.37 -17.32 -3.81
C SER A 273 21.53 -18.47 -3.27
N SER A 274 20.31 -18.20 -2.80
CA SER A 274 19.45 -19.25 -2.22
C SER A 274 18.86 -20.19 -3.30
N ILE A 275 18.55 -19.71 -4.49
CA ILE A 275 18.14 -20.53 -5.63
C ILE A 275 19.26 -21.46 -6.08
N GLU A 276 20.50 -20.97 -6.09
CA GLU A 276 21.66 -21.81 -6.41
C GLU A 276 21.82 -22.97 -5.42
N GLU A 277 21.67 -22.72 -4.12
CA GLU A 277 21.74 -23.79 -3.10
C GLU A 277 20.58 -24.79 -3.24
N VAL A 278 19.35 -24.29 -3.47
CA VAL A 278 18.19 -25.16 -3.74
C VAL A 278 18.42 -26.04 -4.98
N LYS A 279 18.97 -25.48 -6.07
CA LYS A 279 19.27 -26.23 -7.30
C LYS A 279 20.41 -27.25 -7.14
N LYS A 280 21.37 -26.97 -6.27
CA LYS A 280 22.42 -27.98 -5.96
C LYS A 280 21.84 -29.20 -5.27
N MET A 281 20.87 -29.01 -4.37
CA MET A 281 20.22 -30.11 -3.65
C MET A 281 19.14 -30.81 -4.50
N PHE A 282 18.38 -30.03 -5.29
CA PHE A 282 17.27 -30.51 -6.12
C PHE A 282 17.47 -30.08 -7.58
N PRO A 283 18.37 -30.77 -8.34
CA PRO A 283 18.74 -30.37 -9.71
C PRO A 283 17.58 -30.40 -10.72
N GLU A 284 16.57 -31.22 -10.46
CA GLU A 284 15.36 -31.33 -11.28
C GLU A 284 14.39 -30.18 -11.10
N LEU A 285 14.55 -29.36 -10.05
CA LEU A 285 13.64 -28.29 -9.73
C LEU A 285 13.86 -27.08 -10.66
N THR A 286 12.89 -26.79 -11.52
CA THR A 286 12.91 -25.58 -12.35
C THR A 286 12.42 -24.39 -11.53
N LEU A 287 13.35 -23.59 -11.01
CA LEU A 287 13.05 -22.40 -10.23
C LEU A 287 13.89 -21.23 -10.75
N SER A 288 13.24 -20.18 -11.18
CA SER A 288 13.88 -18.94 -11.59
C SER A 288 12.93 -17.75 -11.36
N TYR A 289 13.41 -16.55 -11.52
CA TYR A 289 12.58 -15.35 -11.43
C TYR A 289 13.00 -14.32 -12.45
N THR A 290 12.10 -13.38 -12.71
CA THR A 290 12.34 -12.17 -13.50
C THR A 290 11.86 -10.95 -12.70
N ILE A 291 12.57 -9.84 -12.84
CA ILE A 291 12.14 -8.57 -12.26
C ILE A 291 11.30 -7.86 -13.30
N ARG A 292 10.10 -7.43 -12.93
CA ARG A 292 9.30 -6.55 -13.78
C ARG A 292 9.84 -5.13 -13.69
N THR A 293 10.77 -4.79 -14.55
CA THR A 293 11.17 -3.41 -14.85
C THR A 293 10.24 -2.84 -15.92
N GLU A 294 8.96 -2.71 -15.65
CA GLU A 294 8.12 -1.88 -16.50
C GLU A 294 8.37 -0.41 -16.14
N VAL A 295 9.33 0.20 -16.83
CA VAL A 295 9.21 1.60 -17.20
C VAL A 295 7.94 1.64 -18.05
N ILE A 296 6.85 2.20 -17.52
CA ILE A 296 5.71 2.60 -18.33
C ILE A 296 6.26 3.74 -19.21
N GLU A 297 6.84 3.39 -20.34
CA GLU A 297 7.03 4.30 -21.44
C GLU A 297 5.62 4.66 -21.91
N ASP A 298 5.12 5.80 -21.42
CA ASP A 298 3.90 6.46 -21.91
C ASP A 298 4.19 7.06 -23.30
N GLY A 299 4.55 6.19 -24.24
CA GLY A 299 5.12 6.51 -25.55
C GLY A 299 4.51 5.80 -26.74
N ASP A 300 3.26 5.31 -26.67
CA ASP A 300 2.58 4.82 -27.89
C ASP A 300 1.10 5.22 -27.93
N ARG A 301 0.81 6.49 -27.65
CA ARG A 301 -0.32 7.14 -28.34
C ARG A 301 0.15 7.45 -29.74
N LYS A 302 0.04 6.49 -30.65
CA LYS A 302 0.01 6.76 -32.08
C LYS A 302 -1.13 7.74 -32.29
N ASP A 303 -0.72 8.96 -32.57
CA ASP A 303 -1.57 10.05 -33.04
C ASP A 303 -2.21 9.58 -34.37
N ASN A 304 -3.44 9.12 -34.28
CA ASN A 304 -4.25 8.71 -35.40
C ASN A 304 -4.95 9.97 -36.00
N THR A 305 -4.17 11.00 -36.27
CA THR A 305 -4.61 12.25 -36.96
C THR A 305 -4.12 12.28 -38.42
N ASP A 306 -4.20 11.18 -39.13
CA ASP A 306 -4.20 11.20 -40.59
C ASP A 306 -5.54 10.65 -41.07
N ARG A 307 -6.58 11.44 -40.96
CA ARG A 307 -7.72 11.39 -41.84
C ARG A 307 -7.65 12.64 -42.67
N ASP A 308 -7.04 12.48 -43.85
CA ASP A 308 -7.19 13.40 -44.98
C ASP A 308 -8.68 13.62 -45.26
N ASP A 309 -9.16 14.81 -44.96
CA ASP A 309 -10.40 15.35 -45.47
C ASP A 309 -10.18 15.65 -46.97
N GLU A 310 -10.36 14.63 -47.81
CA GLU A 310 -10.67 14.86 -49.24
C GLU A 310 -12.10 15.39 -49.34
N LEU A 311 -12.23 16.70 -49.44
CA LEU A 311 -13.43 17.38 -49.88
C LEU A 311 -13.66 17.06 -51.38
N PRO A 312 -14.83 16.59 -51.78
CA PRO A 312 -15.15 16.44 -53.19
C PRO A 312 -15.30 17.81 -53.84
N GLY A 313 -14.49 18.07 -54.87
CA GLY A 313 -14.53 19.29 -55.67
C GLY A 313 -15.89 19.51 -56.33
N ASP A 314 -16.37 20.72 -56.14
CA ASP A 314 -17.51 21.31 -56.84
C ASP A 314 -17.08 21.56 -58.31
N GLY A 315 -17.63 20.75 -59.22
CA GLY A 315 -17.51 20.92 -60.66
C GLY A 315 -18.72 21.68 -61.15
N GLY A 316 -18.52 22.95 -61.43
CA GLY A 316 -19.53 23.73 -62.11
C GLY A 316 -19.75 23.32 -63.57
N ASP A 317 -21.00 23.38 -63.96
CA ASP A 317 -21.52 24.01 -65.20
C ASP A 317 -23.02 24.23 -65.02
#